data_96b14801be1916fd23e6c3585a2f2547
#
_entry.id   96b14801be1916fd23e6c3585a2f2547
#
_cell.length_a   1.000
_cell.length_b   1.000
_cell.length_c   1.000
_cell.angle_alpha   90.00
_cell.angle_beta   90.00
_cell.angle_gamma   90.00
#
_symmetry.space_group_name_H-M   'P 1'
#
loop_
_entity.id
_entity.type
_entity.pdbx_description
1 polymer ?
#
loop_
_entity_poly.entity_id
_entity_poly.type
_entity_poly.pdbx_seq_one_letter_code
_entity_poly.pdbx_strand_id
1 'polypeptide(L)'
;MYPRLIKSAAVLAAVSLCAAAASLYWVYRSGHAHLIGSLVFAETVRPESKIKEIVIHSPGYTATLENDNDFWHIREADNYYANFDLVRSLFKNFRETRFIRKQTATPQLLSELDLGNPYRSDAHAGTSISILDEQGRELNHLILGKAGAENQTRFARIPSLPDIFTVSGQYTLPTELSSWIQQPLMSLELKDLQAVQIDGEKVSRKAPAQAFIIFENNHPQKLVRLEVLERQLSYLGSEAVMSAQNFDDTRYPRRRQMAFTTFDGLIYNLELYADNQDYWAKLTLSATPLPTTETNDYIRNSAFLYDGWFFKLSAETGRTLFQYKL
;
A
#
# COMPACT_ATOMS: atom_id res chain seq x y z
N MET A 1 -1.11 68.44 -40.03
CA MET A 1 -1.42 67.32 -40.91
C MET A 1 -1.05 65.91 -40.34
N TYR A 2 -0.78 65.80 -39.03
CA TYR A 2 -0.25 64.57 -38.40
C TYR A 2 -1.16 63.78 -37.41
N PRO A 3 -2.37 64.25 -37.00
CA PRO A 3 -3.13 63.50 -35.99
C PRO A 3 -3.83 62.22 -36.50
N ARG A 4 -4.01 62.10 -37.81
CA ARG A 4 -4.65 60.88 -38.40
C ARG A 4 -3.66 59.73 -38.52
N LEU A 5 -2.38 59.98 -38.78
CA LEU A 5 -1.34 58.97 -38.89
C LEU A 5 -1.00 58.35 -37.52
N ILE A 6 -1.01 59.17 -36.44
CA ILE A 6 -0.80 58.69 -35.07
C ILE A 6 -1.95 57.79 -34.60
N LYS A 7 -3.18 58.12 -34.94
CA LYS A 7 -4.36 57.33 -34.62
C LYS A 7 -4.32 55.96 -35.35
N SER A 8 -3.95 55.94 -36.60
CA SER A 8 -3.84 54.66 -37.36
C SER A 8 -2.68 53.81 -36.89
N ALA A 9 -1.53 54.40 -36.49
CA ALA A 9 -0.41 53.65 -35.89
C ALA A 9 -0.78 53.07 -34.53
N ALA A 10 -1.51 53.82 -33.68
CA ALA A 10 -1.99 53.29 -32.39
C ALA A 10 -3.02 52.14 -32.54
N VAL A 11 -3.90 52.22 -33.53
CA VAL A 11 -4.84 51.12 -33.83
C VAL A 11 -4.13 49.88 -34.34
N LEU A 12 -3.15 50.04 -35.23
CA LEU A 12 -2.31 48.91 -35.70
C LEU A 12 -1.50 48.26 -34.56
N ALA A 13 -0.93 49.03 -33.66
CA ALA A 13 -0.23 48.53 -32.50
C ALA A 13 -1.16 47.76 -31.53
N ALA A 14 -2.37 48.28 -31.28
CA ALA A 14 -3.36 47.59 -30.46
C ALA A 14 -3.83 46.26 -31.11
N VAL A 15 -4.08 46.22 -32.39
CA VAL A 15 -4.44 45.01 -33.14
C VAL A 15 -3.30 43.99 -33.10
N SER A 16 -2.06 44.42 -33.29
CA SER A 16 -0.89 43.53 -33.19
C SER A 16 -0.69 42.96 -31.78
N LEU A 17 -0.95 43.77 -30.75
CA LEU A 17 -0.87 43.31 -29.36
C LEU A 17 -1.98 42.30 -29.03
N CYS A 18 -3.20 42.54 -29.51
CA CYS A 18 -4.32 41.61 -29.37
C CYS A 18 -4.05 40.28 -30.11
N ALA A 19 -3.50 40.35 -31.34
CA ALA A 19 -3.13 39.17 -32.10
C ALA A 19 -2.01 38.36 -31.44
N ALA A 20 -0.98 39.03 -30.88
CA ALA A 20 0.07 38.39 -30.13
C ALA A 20 -0.46 37.76 -28.83
N ALA A 21 -1.33 38.45 -28.10
CA ALA A 21 -1.98 37.90 -26.91
C ALA A 21 -2.87 36.70 -27.23
N ALA A 22 -3.63 36.77 -28.34
CA ALA A 22 -4.46 35.67 -28.81
C ALA A 22 -3.60 34.47 -29.25
N SER A 23 -2.47 34.70 -29.93
CA SER A 23 -1.52 33.67 -30.33
C SER A 23 -0.89 33.00 -29.12
N LEU A 24 -0.42 33.80 -28.13
CA LEU A 24 0.14 33.29 -26.88
C LEU A 24 -0.92 32.50 -26.09
N TYR A 25 -2.13 32.98 -26.02
CA TYR A 25 -3.24 32.27 -25.41
C TYR A 25 -3.55 30.95 -26.12
N TRP A 26 -3.54 30.97 -27.46
CA TRP A 26 -3.78 29.77 -28.26
C TRP A 26 -2.64 28.74 -28.13
N VAL A 27 -1.37 29.17 -28.14
CA VAL A 27 -0.20 28.35 -27.89
C VAL A 27 -0.22 27.79 -26.48
N TYR A 28 -0.52 28.60 -25.47
CA TYR A 28 -0.67 28.16 -24.09
C TYR A 28 -1.81 27.13 -23.95
N ARG A 29 -2.97 27.38 -24.55
CA ARG A 29 -4.13 26.49 -24.52
C ARG A 29 -3.92 25.21 -25.33
N SER A 30 -3.23 25.25 -26.45
CA SER A 30 -2.90 24.08 -27.29
C SER A 30 -1.59 23.40 -26.86
N GLY A 31 -0.77 24.10 -26.07
CA GLY A 31 0.59 23.69 -25.73
C GLY A 31 0.73 22.32 -25.09
N HIS A 32 -0.32 21.79 -24.43
CA HIS A 32 -0.30 20.48 -23.81
C HIS A 32 -0.88 19.35 -24.68
N ALA A 33 -1.30 19.65 -25.91
CA ALA A 33 -1.80 18.63 -26.84
C ALA A 33 -0.68 17.66 -27.27
N HIS A 34 0.57 18.10 -27.26
CA HIS A 34 1.72 17.26 -27.55
C HIS A 34 1.98 16.17 -26.50
N LEU A 35 1.38 16.30 -25.30
CA LEU A 35 1.49 15.27 -24.27
C LEU A 35 0.67 14.01 -24.61
N ILE A 36 -0.36 14.12 -25.45
CA ILE A 36 -1.21 12.97 -25.80
C ILE A 36 -0.39 11.87 -26.46
N GLY A 37 -0.50 10.66 -25.90
CA GLY A 37 0.30 9.49 -26.29
C GLY A 37 1.63 9.36 -25.55
N SER A 38 2.14 10.42 -24.90
CA SER A 38 3.37 10.35 -24.13
C SER A 38 3.15 9.71 -22.75
N LEU A 39 4.24 9.30 -22.10
CA LEU A 39 4.24 8.77 -20.73
C LEU A 39 3.94 9.91 -19.74
N VAL A 40 3.07 9.61 -18.76
CA VAL A 40 2.77 10.54 -17.65
C VAL A 40 3.99 10.68 -16.73
N PHE A 41 4.67 9.59 -16.46
CA PHE A 41 5.81 9.51 -15.55
C PHE A 41 7.15 9.44 -16.29
N ALA A 42 7.31 10.21 -17.37
CA ALA A 42 8.51 10.16 -18.21
C ALA A 42 9.81 10.44 -17.42
N GLU A 43 9.78 11.40 -16.49
CA GLU A 43 10.94 11.74 -15.67
C GLU A 43 11.27 10.61 -14.65
N THR A 44 10.26 9.97 -14.09
CA THR A 44 10.40 8.88 -13.11
C THR A 44 11.02 7.62 -13.69
N VAL A 45 10.72 7.31 -14.96
CA VAL A 45 11.17 6.05 -15.60
C VAL A 45 12.50 6.18 -16.34
N ARG A 46 13.16 7.32 -16.28
CA ARG A 46 14.51 7.47 -16.84
C ARG A 46 15.51 6.62 -16.07
N PRO A 47 16.51 6.02 -16.75
CA PRO A 47 17.51 5.17 -16.09
C PRO A 47 18.30 5.88 -14.99
N GLU A 48 18.51 7.19 -15.14
CA GLU A 48 19.21 8.05 -14.19
C GLU A 48 18.35 8.52 -13.02
N SER A 49 17.04 8.30 -13.08
CA SER A 49 16.13 8.71 -12.01
C SER A 49 16.27 7.79 -10.81
N LYS A 50 16.73 8.36 -9.71
CA LYS A 50 16.83 7.67 -8.42
C LYS A 50 15.66 8.09 -7.55
N ILE A 51 14.61 7.29 -7.55
CA ILE A 51 13.44 7.54 -6.73
C ILE A 51 13.79 7.21 -5.28
N LYS A 52 13.67 8.20 -4.40
CA LYS A 52 13.88 8.04 -2.97
C LYS A 52 12.56 7.93 -2.20
N GLU A 53 11.55 8.69 -2.63
CA GLU A 53 10.30 8.78 -1.88
C GLU A 53 9.09 8.82 -2.84
N ILE A 54 8.01 8.14 -2.46
CA ILE A 54 6.71 8.20 -3.11
C ILE A 54 5.70 8.56 -2.03
N VAL A 55 5.07 9.73 -2.15
CA VAL A 55 4.02 10.17 -1.23
C VAL A 55 2.67 9.98 -1.89
N ILE A 56 1.84 9.15 -1.28
CA ILE A 56 0.46 8.91 -1.69
C ILE A 56 -0.43 9.54 -0.63
N HIS A 57 -1.12 10.60 -1.02
CA HIS A 57 -2.06 11.27 -0.14
C HIS A 57 -3.49 11.07 -0.66
N SER A 58 -4.28 10.33 0.08
CA SER A 58 -5.68 10.00 -0.22
C SER A 58 -6.60 10.60 0.85
N PRO A 59 -7.87 10.86 0.55
CA PRO A 59 -8.81 11.23 1.61
C PRO A 59 -8.79 10.20 2.74
N GLY A 60 -8.37 10.63 3.93
CA GLY A 60 -8.33 9.81 5.13
C GLY A 60 -6.99 9.21 5.53
N TYR A 61 -6.00 9.14 4.62
CA TYR A 61 -4.66 8.67 4.99
C TYR A 61 -3.56 9.27 4.10
N THR A 62 -2.34 9.21 4.60
CA THR A 62 -1.11 9.41 3.84
C THR A 62 -0.26 8.16 3.96
N ALA A 63 0.33 7.70 2.86
CA ALA A 63 1.35 6.68 2.84
C ALA A 63 2.60 7.26 2.18
N THR A 64 3.66 7.39 2.96
CA THR A 64 4.97 7.83 2.50
C THR A 64 5.87 6.60 2.38
N LEU A 65 6.12 6.18 1.14
CA LEU A 65 7.02 5.08 0.84
C LEU A 65 8.43 5.62 0.66
N GLU A 66 9.36 5.16 1.46
CA GLU A 66 10.78 5.51 1.38
C GLU A 66 11.60 4.31 0.91
N ASN A 67 12.49 4.53 -0.05
CA ASN A 67 13.42 3.52 -0.51
C ASN A 67 14.68 3.52 0.37
N ASP A 68 14.99 2.36 0.95
CA ASP A 68 16.25 2.10 1.65
C ASP A 68 16.80 0.74 1.22
N ASN A 69 17.99 0.74 0.56
CA ASN A 69 18.68 -0.46 0.11
C ASN A 69 17.78 -1.44 -0.68
N ASP A 70 17.05 -0.93 -1.67
CA ASP A 70 16.11 -1.65 -2.54
C ASP A 70 14.81 -2.12 -1.86
N PHE A 71 14.63 -1.89 -0.57
CA PHE A 71 13.37 -2.11 0.13
C PHE A 71 12.60 -0.80 0.27
N TRP A 72 11.29 -0.90 0.13
CA TRP A 72 10.36 0.19 0.37
C TRP A 72 9.75 0.06 1.76
N HIS A 73 9.81 1.14 2.52
CA HIS A 73 9.30 1.24 3.89
C HIS A 73 8.20 2.29 3.95
N ILE A 74 7.30 2.15 4.93
CA ILE A 74 6.21 3.10 5.16
C ILE A 74 6.51 3.90 6.41
N ARG A 75 6.73 5.21 6.24
CA ARG A 75 7.06 6.12 7.34
C ARG A 75 5.98 6.12 8.43
N GLU A 76 4.71 6.17 8.05
CA GLU A 76 3.57 6.19 8.97
C GLU A 76 3.33 4.87 9.68
N ALA A 77 4.01 3.81 9.26
CA ALA A 77 3.96 2.49 9.86
C ALA A 77 5.29 2.13 10.54
N ASP A 78 5.89 3.11 11.22
CA ASP A 78 7.15 2.98 11.97
C ASP A 78 8.33 2.50 11.10
N ASN A 79 8.32 2.86 9.81
CA ASN A 79 9.26 2.40 8.78
C ASN A 79 9.23 0.89 8.54
N TYR A 80 8.08 0.27 8.71
CA TYR A 80 7.90 -1.12 8.32
C TYR A 80 7.86 -1.30 6.80
N TYR A 81 8.07 -2.50 6.33
CA TYR A 81 8.11 -2.86 4.91
C TYR A 81 6.77 -2.62 4.22
N ALA A 82 6.84 -1.93 3.09
CA ALA A 82 5.69 -1.72 2.21
C ALA A 82 5.29 -3.03 1.53
N ASN A 83 4.02 -3.14 1.18
CA ASN A 83 3.48 -4.27 0.41
C ASN A 83 4.18 -4.38 -0.94
N PHE A 84 4.96 -5.43 -1.14
CA PHE A 84 5.82 -5.63 -2.32
C PHE A 84 5.01 -5.68 -3.62
N ASP A 85 3.81 -6.26 -3.59
CA ASP A 85 2.97 -6.37 -4.78
C ASP A 85 2.34 -5.02 -5.16
N LEU A 86 1.95 -4.22 -4.17
CA LEU A 86 1.47 -2.86 -4.41
C LEU A 86 2.57 -1.96 -4.96
N VAL A 87 3.77 -2.03 -4.39
CA VAL A 87 4.94 -1.29 -4.90
C VAL A 87 5.25 -1.71 -6.34
N ARG A 88 5.29 -3.01 -6.61
CA ARG A 88 5.51 -3.54 -7.98
C ARG A 88 4.44 -3.03 -8.96
N SER A 89 3.18 -3.01 -8.51
CA SER A 89 2.05 -2.50 -9.31
C SER A 89 2.17 -1.01 -9.60
N LEU A 90 2.60 -0.20 -8.62
CA LEU A 90 2.87 1.23 -8.84
C LEU A 90 3.94 1.44 -9.91
N PHE A 91 5.08 0.76 -9.80
CA PHE A 91 6.16 0.88 -10.79
C PHE A 91 5.76 0.39 -12.17
N LYS A 92 4.90 -0.63 -12.27
CA LYS A 92 4.30 -1.03 -13.54
C LYS A 92 3.45 0.11 -14.11
N ASN A 93 2.57 0.70 -13.31
CA ASN A 93 1.76 1.83 -13.74
C ASN A 93 2.61 3.02 -14.18
N PHE A 94 3.68 3.38 -13.46
CA PHE A 94 4.58 4.48 -13.84
C PHE A 94 5.19 4.28 -15.23
N ARG A 95 5.51 3.04 -15.62
CA ARG A 95 6.08 2.73 -16.94
C ARG A 95 5.04 2.68 -18.07
N GLU A 96 3.78 2.45 -17.76
CA GLU A 96 2.75 2.18 -18.77
C GLU A 96 1.74 3.31 -18.93
N THR A 97 1.58 4.18 -17.93
CA THR A 97 0.56 5.24 -17.96
C THR A 97 0.86 6.30 -19.01
N ARG A 98 -0.10 6.52 -19.88
CA ARG A 98 -0.03 7.51 -20.97
C ARG A 98 -1.19 8.48 -20.91
N PHE A 99 -0.94 9.70 -21.41
CA PHE A 99 -2.00 10.67 -21.66
C PHE A 99 -2.83 10.23 -22.86
N ILE A 100 -4.15 10.11 -22.68
CA ILE A 100 -5.09 9.68 -23.75
C ILE A 100 -5.86 10.87 -24.31
N ARG A 101 -6.44 11.68 -23.45
CA ARG A 101 -7.23 12.86 -23.82
C ARG A 101 -6.98 14.01 -22.87
N LYS A 102 -7.25 15.20 -23.35
CA LYS A 102 -7.15 16.45 -22.63
C LYS A 102 -8.48 17.19 -22.68
N GLN A 103 -8.87 17.83 -21.58
CA GLN A 103 -10.00 18.73 -21.50
C GLN A 103 -9.72 19.91 -20.57
N THR A 104 -10.36 21.03 -20.81
CA THR A 104 -10.18 22.24 -20.00
C THR A 104 -10.76 22.02 -18.62
N ALA A 105 -9.99 22.32 -17.57
CA ALA A 105 -10.47 22.25 -16.21
C ALA A 105 -11.43 23.40 -15.88
N THR A 106 -12.53 23.06 -15.21
CA THR A 106 -13.41 24.01 -14.55
C THR A 106 -13.62 23.58 -13.10
N PRO A 107 -13.92 24.50 -12.17
CA PRO A 107 -14.16 24.12 -10.77
C PRO A 107 -15.22 23.05 -10.61
N GLN A 108 -16.31 23.12 -11.38
CA GLN A 108 -17.37 22.12 -11.37
C GLN A 108 -16.85 20.76 -11.83
N LEU A 109 -16.11 20.70 -12.93
CA LEU A 109 -15.60 19.47 -13.50
C LEU A 109 -14.55 18.81 -12.57
N LEU A 110 -13.73 19.61 -11.89
CA LEU A 110 -12.80 19.11 -10.89
C LEU A 110 -13.53 18.40 -9.73
N SER A 111 -14.65 18.97 -9.28
CA SER A 111 -15.49 18.35 -8.25
C SER A 111 -16.20 17.09 -8.77
N GLU A 112 -16.80 17.14 -9.96
CA GLU A 112 -17.51 16.01 -10.55
C GLU A 112 -16.62 14.79 -10.79
N LEU A 113 -15.33 15.02 -11.07
CA LEU A 113 -14.34 13.97 -11.38
C LEU A 113 -13.47 13.57 -10.19
N ASP A 114 -13.77 14.06 -8.97
CA ASP A 114 -12.97 13.86 -7.76
C ASP A 114 -11.49 14.24 -7.98
N LEU A 115 -11.24 15.40 -8.57
CA LEU A 115 -9.91 15.97 -8.84
C LEU A 115 -9.61 17.18 -7.94
N GLY A 116 -10.40 17.37 -6.88
CA GLY A 116 -10.20 18.40 -5.87
C GLY A 116 -8.84 18.28 -5.17
N ASN A 117 -8.54 19.28 -4.35
CA ASN A 117 -7.26 19.29 -3.63
C ASN A 117 -7.25 18.20 -2.54
N PRO A 118 -6.37 17.19 -2.64
CA PRO A 118 -6.32 16.08 -1.68
C PRO A 118 -5.92 16.50 -0.26
N TYR A 119 -5.26 17.67 -0.11
CA TYR A 119 -4.83 18.21 1.18
C TYR A 119 -5.92 19.04 1.90
N ARG A 120 -7.13 19.08 1.36
CA ARG A 120 -8.31 19.69 1.99
C ARG A 120 -9.34 18.61 2.28
N SER A 121 -10.05 18.75 3.40
CA SER A 121 -11.21 17.92 3.71
C SER A 121 -12.35 18.25 2.74
N ASP A 122 -12.23 17.79 1.50
CA ASP A 122 -13.20 17.94 0.44
C ASP A 122 -13.73 16.57 0.05
N ALA A 123 -15.05 16.43 0.00
CA ALA A 123 -15.71 15.18 -0.41
C ALA A 123 -15.35 14.75 -1.84
N HIS A 124 -14.79 15.65 -2.64
CA HIS A 124 -14.39 15.45 -4.02
C HIS A 124 -12.86 15.51 -4.21
N ALA A 125 -12.11 15.26 -3.14
CA ALA A 125 -10.66 15.22 -3.21
C ALA A 125 -10.19 13.97 -3.97
N GLY A 126 -9.20 14.15 -4.85
CA GLY A 126 -8.52 13.06 -5.52
C GLY A 126 -7.43 12.42 -4.66
N THR A 127 -6.81 11.36 -5.18
CA THR A 127 -5.59 10.80 -4.59
C THR A 127 -4.37 11.39 -5.26
N SER A 128 -3.52 12.06 -4.48
CA SER A 128 -2.24 12.62 -4.95
C SER A 128 -1.15 11.55 -4.90
N ILE A 129 -0.32 11.52 -5.94
CA ILE A 129 0.92 10.73 -5.99
C ILE A 129 2.05 11.69 -6.34
N SER A 130 2.96 11.95 -5.40
CA SER A 130 4.17 12.73 -5.61
C SER A 130 5.38 11.80 -5.54
N ILE A 131 6.32 11.95 -6.48
CA ILE A 131 7.52 11.12 -6.58
C ILE A 131 8.72 12.03 -6.48
N LEU A 132 9.60 11.76 -5.51
CA LEU A 132 10.77 12.58 -5.20
C LEU A 132 12.06 11.78 -5.40
N ASP A 133 13.11 12.49 -5.81
CA ASP A 133 14.46 11.93 -5.91
C ASP A 133 15.24 12.03 -4.59
N GLU A 134 16.51 11.57 -4.61
CA GLU A 134 17.42 11.61 -3.46
C GLU A 134 17.71 13.03 -2.95
N GLN A 135 17.51 14.06 -3.78
CA GLN A 135 17.70 15.47 -3.44
C GLN A 135 16.39 16.14 -2.97
N GLY A 136 15.30 15.38 -2.88
CA GLY A 136 13.97 15.90 -2.52
C GLY A 136 13.30 16.70 -3.63
N ARG A 137 13.79 16.61 -4.89
CA ARG A 137 13.15 17.25 -6.05
C ARG A 137 11.97 16.41 -6.51
N GLU A 138 10.85 17.06 -6.77
CA GLU A 138 9.67 16.40 -7.32
C GLU A 138 9.92 16.03 -8.80
N LEU A 139 9.98 14.74 -9.08
CA LEU A 139 10.09 14.20 -10.43
C LEU A 139 8.73 14.20 -11.14
N ASN A 140 7.69 13.79 -10.43
CA ASN A 140 6.32 13.79 -10.94
C ASN A 140 5.32 14.04 -9.81
N HIS A 141 4.20 14.70 -10.17
CA HIS A 141 3.06 14.89 -9.28
C HIS A 141 1.77 14.70 -10.07
N LEU A 142 0.95 13.77 -9.65
CA LEU A 142 -0.33 13.45 -10.29
C LEU A 142 -1.44 13.37 -9.25
N ILE A 143 -2.59 13.96 -9.54
CA ILE A 143 -3.82 13.75 -8.77
C ILE A 143 -4.73 12.87 -9.60
N LEU A 144 -5.09 11.71 -9.08
CA LEU A 144 -6.01 10.75 -9.69
C LEU A 144 -7.41 10.94 -9.13
N GLY A 145 -8.38 11.02 -10.03
CA GLY A 145 -9.81 11.10 -9.73
C GLY A 145 -10.56 9.82 -10.06
N LYS A 146 -11.81 9.97 -10.50
CA LYS A 146 -12.70 8.86 -10.88
C LYS A 146 -12.15 8.02 -12.04
N ALA A 147 -12.64 6.79 -12.12
CA ALA A 147 -12.43 5.95 -13.30
C ALA A 147 -13.06 6.63 -14.54
N GLY A 148 -12.40 6.52 -15.67
CA GLY A 148 -12.91 6.99 -16.95
C GLY A 148 -13.99 6.07 -17.50
N ALA A 149 -14.68 6.54 -18.54
CA ALA A 149 -15.73 5.75 -19.22
C ALA A 149 -15.16 4.55 -19.99
N GLU A 150 -13.93 4.64 -20.45
CA GLU A 150 -13.23 3.54 -21.12
C GLU A 150 -12.53 2.66 -20.09
N ASN A 151 -12.51 1.34 -20.36
CA ASN A 151 -11.85 0.40 -19.47
C ASN A 151 -10.37 0.76 -19.29
N GLN A 152 -9.87 0.59 -18.06
CA GLN A 152 -8.48 0.91 -17.68
C GLN A 152 -8.07 2.37 -17.91
N THR A 153 -8.99 3.31 -17.75
CA THR A 153 -8.68 4.74 -17.78
C THR A 153 -9.11 5.43 -16.51
N ARG A 154 -8.46 6.56 -16.21
CA ARG A 154 -8.80 7.44 -15.09
C ARG A 154 -8.69 8.90 -15.49
N PHE A 155 -9.48 9.72 -14.81
CA PHE A 155 -9.27 11.16 -14.86
C PHE A 155 -8.10 11.52 -13.96
N ALA A 156 -7.29 12.44 -14.43
CA ALA A 156 -6.08 12.87 -13.73
C ALA A 156 -5.84 14.36 -13.92
N ARG A 157 -5.16 14.96 -12.96
CA ARG A 157 -4.67 16.33 -13.02
C ARG A 157 -3.21 16.39 -12.61
N ILE A 158 -2.43 17.14 -13.37
CA ILE A 158 -1.07 17.54 -12.97
C ILE A 158 -1.19 18.94 -12.37
N PRO A 159 -0.83 19.18 -11.09
CA PRO A 159 -1.05 20.48 -10.44
C PRO A 159 -0.41 21.67 -11.13
N SER A 160 0.71 21.48 -11.82
CA SER A 160 1.39 22.52 -12.61
C SER A 160 0.73 22.84 -13.96
N LEU A 161 -0.26 22.05 -14.38
CA LEU A 161 -0.96 22.24 -15.66
C LEU A 161 -2.41 22.64 -15.44
N PRO A 162 -2.97 23.50 -16.33
CA PRO A 162 -4.35 23.99 -16.21
C PRO A 162 -5.41 23.00 -16.68
N ASP A 163 -5.01 21.87 -17.23
CA ASP A 163 -5.89 20.92 -17.90
C ASP A 163 -6.18 19.68 -17.03
N ILE A 164 -7.31 19.03 -17.32
CA ILE A 164 -7.64 17.68 -16.88
C ILE A 164 -7.25 16.71 -17.99
N PHE A 165 -6.72 15.57 -17.62
CA PHE A 165 -6.36 14.52 -18.56
C PHE A 165 -7.16 13.24 -18.27
N THR A 166 -7.43 12.47 -19.31
CA THR A 166 -7.71 11.05 -19.18
C THR A 166 -6.40 10.32 -19.40
N VAL A 167 -6.04 9.45 -18.45
CA VAL A 167 -4.81 8.66 -18.52
C VAL A 167 -5.14 7.18 -18.57
N SER A 168 -4.26 6.38 -19.20
CA SER A 168 -4.32 4.92 -19.13
C SER A 168 -3.80 4.42 -17.79
N GLY A 169 -4.17 3.21 -17.38
CA GLY A 169 -3.62 2.51 -16.23
C GLY A 169 -4.67 2.05 -15.23
N GLN A 170 -4.41 0.89 -14.66
CA GLN A 170 -5.23 0.33 -13.56
C GLN A 170 -4.60 0.72 -12.22
N TYR A 171 -5.02 1.84 -11.67
CA TYR A 171 -4.64 2.25 -10.33
C TYR A 171 -5.61 1.67 -9.31
N THR A 172 -5.28 0.50 -8.78
CA THR A 172 -5.95 -0.05 -7.60
C THR A 172 -5.19 0.45 -6.37
N LEU A 173 -5.48 1.70 -5.99
CA LEU A 173 -4.90 2.28 -4.79
C LEU A 173 -5.72 1.84 -3.57
N PRO A 174 -5.08 1.43 -2.48
CA PRO A 174 -5.76 1.14 -1.22
C PRO A 174 -6.57 2.33 -0.70
N THR A 175 -7.58 2.03 0.09
CA THR A 175 -8.43 3.04 0.76
C THR A 175 -7.97 3.35 2.19
N GLU A 176 -6.98 2.61 2.69
CA GLU A 176 -6.46 2.73 4.06
C GLU A 176 -4.96 2.42 4.12
N LEU A 177 -4.30 2.97 5.13
CA LEU A 177 -2.86 2.81 5.33
C LEU A 177 -2.45 1.35 5.58
N SER A 178 -3.26 0.59 6.31
CA SER A 178 -2.98 -0.82 6.65
C SER A 178 -2.75 -1.71 5.42
N SER A 179 -3.39 -1.40 4.30
CA SER A 179 -3.20 -2.14 3.05
C SER A 179 -1.83 -1.93 2.41
N TRP A 180 -1.13 -0.84 2.76
CA TRP A 180 0.24 -0.58 2.31
C TRP A 180 1.29 -1.38 3.07
N ILE A 181 0.96 -1.91 4.25
CA ILE A 181 1.82 -2.78 5.06
C ILE A 181 1.97 -4.13 4.37
N GLN A 182 3.16 -4.76 4.45
CA GLN A 182 3.37 -6.10 3.90
C GLN A 182 2.42 -7.11 4.58
N GLN A 183 1.58 -7.77 3.79
CA GLN A 183 0.51 -8.67 4.23
C GLN A 183 0.46 -9.94 3.34
N PRO A 184 -0.14 -11.05 3.81
CA PRO A 184 -0.51 -11.31 5.20
C PRO A 184 0.72 -11.58 6.08
N LEU A 185 0.56 -11.47 7.41
CA LEU A 185 1.59 -11.88 8.36
C LEU A 185 1.81 -13.39 8.32
N MET A 186 0.72 -14.12 8.17
CA MET A 186 0.72 -15.58 8.09
C MET A 186 -0.47 -16.03 7.24
N SER A 187 -0.23 -17.04 6.41
CA SER A 187 -1.28 -17.71 5.62
C SER A 187 -1.04 -19.22 5.72
N LEU A 188 -1.83 -19.91 6.53
CA LEU A 188 -1.72 -21.35 6.77
C LEU A 188 -3.05 -22.04 6.50
N GLU A 189 -3.01 -23.09 5.69
CA GLU A 189 -4.12 -24.00 5.52
C GLU A 189 -4.03 -25.16 6.55
N LEU A 190 -5.18 -25.64 6.99
CA LEU A 190 -5.20 -26.73 7.96
C LEU A 190 -4.43 -27.96 7.47
N LYS A 191 -4.48 -28.26 6.16
CA LYS A 191 -3.77 -29.40 5.57
C LYS A 191 -2.25 -29.36 5.82
N ASP A 192 -1.66 -28.17 5.91
CA ASP A 192 -0.21 -27.98 6.06
C ASP A 192 0.25 -28.11 7.51
N LEU A 193 -0.68 -27.99 8.48
CA LEU A 193 -0.37 -28.06 9.90
C LEU A 193 -0.16 -29.49 10.37
N GLN A 194 0.96 -29.75 11.03
CA GLN A 194 1.27 -30.98 11.75
C GLN A 194 0.90 -30.87 13.22
N ALA A 195 1.15 -29.74 13.86
CA ALA A 195 0.86 -29.52 15.27
C ALA A 195 0.42 -28.08 15.56
N VAL A 196 -0.38 -27.92 16.60
CA VAL A 196 -0.76 -26.65 17.19
C VAL A 196 -0.51 -26.74 18.68
N GLN A 197 0.17 -25.74 19.23
CA GLN A 197 0.39 -25.60 20.66
C GLN A 197 -0.16 -24.26 21.15
N ILE A 198 -0.88 -24.26 22.26
CA ILE A 198 -1.48 -23.07 22.86
C ILE A 198 -1.26 -23.10 24.37
N ASP A 199 -0.56 -22.13 24.91
CA ASP A 199 -0.25 -22.00 26.33
C ASP A 199 0.30 -23.31 26.96
N GLY A 200 1.08 -24.07 26.18
CA GLY A 200 1.69 -25.33 26.60
C GLY A 200 0.88 -26.60 26.27
N GLU A 201 -0.42 -26.48 26.02
CA GLU A 201 -1.24 -27.59 25.54
C GLU A 201 -0.99 -27.84 24.04
N LYS A 202 -0.80 -29.11 23.64
CA LYS A 202 -0.42 -29.45 22.26
C LYS A 202 -1.35 -30.48 21.66
N VAL A 203 -1.76 -30.23 20.42
CA VAL A 203 -2.40 -31.22 19.55
C VAL A 203 -1.55 -31.47 18.33
N SER A 204 -1.57 -32.67 17.83
CA SER A 204 -0.78 -33.04 16.63
C SER A 204 -1.45 -34.16 15.83
N ARG A 205 -0.96 -34.35 14.62
CA ARG A 205 -1.35 -35.45 13.72
C ARG A 205 -0.13 -35.92 12.93
N LYS A 206 -0.17 -37.16 12.46
CA LYS A 206 0.96 -37.78 11.72
C LYS A 206 0.86 -37.55 10.20
N ALA A 207 -0.31 -37.24 9.69
CA ALA A 207 -0.54 -37.03 8.25
C ALA A 207 -1.64 -35.99 8.02
N PRO A 208 -1.66 -35.26 6.89
CA PRO A 208 -2.64 -34.22 6.57
C PRO A 208 -4.11 -34.67 6.63
N ALA A 209 -4.40 -35.91 6.26
CA ALA A 209 -5.75 -36.46 6.28
C ALA A 209 -6.24 -36.95 7.65
N GLN A 210 -5.38 -36.92 8.67
CA GLN A 210 -5.72 -37.35 10.03
C GLN A 210 -6.27 -36.19 10.85
N ALA A 211 -7.13 -36.52 11.81
CA ALA A 211 -7.62 -35.56 12.80
C ALA A 211 -6.51 -35.19 13.79
N PHE A 212 -6.61 -33.98 14.37
CA PHE A 212 -5.76 -33.55 15.47
C PHE A 212 -6.18 -34.24 16.77
N ILE A 213 -5.22 -34.67 17.53
CA ILE A 213 -5.42 -35.45 18.76
C ILE A 213 -4.60 -34.81 19.88
N ILE A 214 -5.22 -34.65 21.05
CA ILE A 214 -4.51 -34.38 22.31
C ILE A 214 -3.94 -35.72 22.79
N PHE A 215 -2.64 -35.72 23.12
CA PHE A 215 -1.97 -36.86 23.74
C PHE A 215 -1.65 -36.52 25.20
N GLU A 216 -2.07 -37.39 26.10
CA GLU A 216 -1.67 -37.33 27.50
C GLU A 216 -0.92 -38.63 27.83
N ASN A 217 0.31 -38.51 28.35
CA ASN A 217 1.19 -39.65 28.64
C ASN A 217 1.34 -40.63 27.44
N ASN A 218 1.44 -40.12 26.22
CA ASN A 218 1.47 -40.85 24.96
C ASN A 218 0.17 -41.62 24.60
N HIS A 219 -0.92 -41.40 25.31
CA HIS A 219 -2.24 -41.99 24.99
C HIS A 219 -3.14 -40.94 24.33
N PRO A 220 -3.83 -41.27 23.20
CA PRO A 220 -4.77 -40.36 22.56
C PRO A 220 -5.99 -40.17 23.45
N GLN A 221 -6.33 -38.91 23.77
CA GLN A 221 -7.41 -38.55 24.67
C GLN A 221 -8.64 -38.00 23.92
N LYS A 222 -8.41 -36.98 23.06
CA LYS A 222 -9.50 -36.22 22.49
C LYS A 222 -9.19 -35.79 21.07
N LEU A 223 -10.18 -35.91 20.19
CA LEU A 223 -10.17 -35.31 18.86
C LEU A 223 -10.46 -33.80 18.99
N VAL A 224 -9.67 -32.99 18.31
CA VAL A 224 -9.81 -31.54 18.31
C VAL A 224 -10.15 -31.06 16.91
N ARG A 225 -11.09 -30.12 16.85
CA ARG A 225 -11.50 -29.45 15.62
C ARG A 225 -10.92 -28.05 15.61
N LEU A 226 -10.26 -27.68 14.52
CA LEU A 226 -9.53 -26.43 14.39
C LEU A 226 -10.17 -25.45 13.38
N GLU A 227 -11.43 -25.65 12.97
CA GLU A 227 -12.06 -24.88 11.89
C GLU A 227 -12.19 -23.38 12.21
N VAL A 228 -12.36 -23.03 13.50
CA VAL A 228 -12.38 -21.62 13.91
C VAL A 228 -10.99 -21.00 13.80
N LEU A 229 -9.97 -21.74 14.19
CA LEU A 229 -8.58 -21.32 14.10
C LEU A 229 -8.13 -21.23 12.63
N GLU A 230 -8.52 -22.18 11.80
CA GLU A 230 -8.23 -22.19 10.36
C GLU A 230 -8.62 -20.88 9.68
N ARG A 231 -9.84 -20.38 9.93
CA ARG A 231 -10.29 -19.11 9.36
C ARG A 231 -9.42 -17.92 9.74
N GLN A 232 -8.84 -17.93 10.93
CA GLN A 232 -7.91 -16.87 11.35
C GLN A 232 -6.53 -17.05 10.74
N LEU A 233 -6.07 -18.30 10.59
CA LEU A 233 -4.74 -18.61 10.08
C LEU A 233 -4.64 -18.58 8.56
N SER A 234 -5.75 -18.80 7.85
CA SER A 234 -5.77 -18.74 6.37
C SER A 234 -5.39 -17.37 5.83
N TYR A 235 -5.64 -16.32 6.61
CA TYR A 235 -5.18 -14.96 6.35
C TYR A 235 -5.08 -14.19 7.68
N LEU A 236 -3.93 -14.21 8.30
CA LEU A 236 -3.68 -13.36 9.47
C LEU A 236 -3.13 -12.01 8.99
N GLY A 237 -4.00 -11.00 9.01
CA GLY A 237 -3.65 -9.63 8.64
C GLY A 237 -3.35 -8.74 9.83
N SER A 238 -2.85 -7.54 9.56
CA SER A 238 -2.55 -6.51 10.55
C SER A 238 -3.18 -5.16 10.17
N GLU A 239 -3.73 -4.45 11.15
CA GLU A 239 -4.25 -3.08 10.99
C GLU A 239 -3.16 -2.01 11.14
N ALA A 240 -2.11 -2.31 11.91
CA ALA A 240 -0.97 -1.44 12.13
C ALA A 240 0.25 -2.25 12.54
N VAL A 241 1.41 -1.65 12.44
CA VAL A 241 2.68 -2.24 12.88
C VAL A 241 3.47 -1.24 13.70
N MET A 242 4.26 -1.73 14.63
CA MET A 242 5.11 -0.92 15.50
C MET A 242 6.42 -1.66 15.74
N SER A 243 7.54 -0.95 15.74
CA SER A 243 8.83 -1.52 16.06
C SER A 243 8.91 -1.90 17.55
N ALA A 244 9.72 -2.90 17.87
CA ALA A 244 9.94 -3.30 19.26
C ALA A 244 10.54 -2.19 20.14
N GLN A 245 11.17 -1.20 19.52
CA GLN A 245 11.73 -0.04 20.25
C GLN A 245 10.63 0.90 20.75
N ASN A 246 9.52 0.98 20.01
CA ASN A 246 8.39 1.88 20.29
C ASN A 246 7.24 1.16 21.02
N PHE A 247 7.25 -0.17 21.04
CA PHE A 247 6.20 -0.96 21.67
C PHE A 247 6.41 -1.09 23.18
N ASP A 248 5.48 -0.53 23.96
CA ASP A 248 5.46 -0.67 25.42
C ASP A 248 4.62 -1.88 25.82
N ASP A 249 5.25 -3.01 26.03
CA ASP A 249 4.61 -4.28 26.37
C ASP A 249 3.97 -4.30 27.76
N THR A 250 4.37 -3.39 28.66
CA THR A 250 3.79 -3.27 30.00
C THR A 250 2.34 -2.82 29.99
N ARG A 251 1.91 -2.16 28.93
CA ARG A 251 0.52 -1.74 28.72
C ARG A 251 -0.45 -2.90 28.45
N TYR A 252 0.11 -4.07 28.08
CA TYR A 252 -0.66 -5.26 27.68
C TYR A 252 -0.44 -6.40 28.66
N PRO A 253 -1.19 -6.41 29.81
CA PRO A 253 -0.94 -7.37 30.90
C PRO A 253 -1.38 -8.79 30.54
N ARG A 254 -2.30 -8.97 29.58
CA ARG A 254 -2.73 -10.29 29.13
C ARG A 254 -1.82 -10.78 28.03
N ARG A 255 -1.30 -11.98 28.21
CA ARG A 255 -0.39 -12.60 27.25
C ARG A 255 -0.86 -13.99 26.89
N ARG A 256 -0.55 -14.43 25.68
CA ARG A 256 -0.82 -15.76 25.21
C ARG A 256 0.23 -16.21 24.22
N GLN A 257 0.60 -17.48 24.27
CA GLN A 257 1.57 -18.08 23.35
C GLN A 257 0.92 -19.16 22.51
N MET A 258 1.13 -19.10 21.21
CA MET A 258 0.68 -20.10 20.24
C MET A 258 1.84 -20.49 19.34
N ALA A 259 1.93 -21.77 18.97
CA ALA A 259 2.89 -22.23 17.98
C ALA A 259 2.18 -23.15 16.96
N PHE A 260 2.48 -22.92 15.70
CA PHE A 260 1.90 -23.64 14.57
C PHE A 260 3.04 -24.32 13.80
N THR A 261 3.11 -25.65 13.87
CA THR A 261 4.14 -26.45 13.21
C THR A 261 3.58 -27.06 11.92
N THR A 262 4.27 -26.88 10.83
CA THR A 262 3.91 -27.44 9.53
C THR A 262 4.60 -28.77 9.27
N PHE A 263 4.14 -29.54 8.27
CA PHE A 263 4.74 -30.83 7.94
C PHE A 263 6.15 -30.74 7.34
N ASP A 264 6.51 -29.62 6.72
CA ASP A 264 7.84 -29.33 6.21
C ASP A 264 8.82 -28.82 7.29
N GLY A 265 8.32 -28.70 8.53
CA GLY A 265 9.13 -28.37 9.70
C GLY A 265 9.23 -26.88 10.03
N LEU A 266 8.47 -25.99 9.37
CA LEU A 266 8.38 -24.58 9.76
C LEU A 266 7.53 -24.44 11.03
N ILE A 267 7.93 -23.55 11.92
CA ILE A 267 7.20 -23.21 13.14
C ILE A 267 6.96 -21.69 13.15
N TYR A 268 5.68 -21.30 13.13
CA TYR A 268 5.26 -19.95 13.43
C TYR A 268 5.00 -19.82 14.93
N ASN A 269 5.79 -19.03 15.62
CA ASN A 269 5.60 -18.72 17.03
C ASN A 269 4.88 -17.37 17.13
N LEU A 270 3.66 -17.39 17.65
CA LEU A 270 2.79 -16.22 17.80
C LEU A 270 2.65 -15.92 19.29
N GLU A 271 3.14 -14.77 19.71
CA GLU A 271 2.96 -14.23 21.05
C GLU A 271 1.94 -13.09 20.98
N LEU A 272 0.83 -13.27 21.68
CA LEU A 272 -0.27 -12.30 21.71
C LEU A 272 -0.20 -11.45 22.96
N TYR A 273 -0.48 -10.18 22.80
CA TYR A 273 -0.52 -9.14 23.82
C TYR A 273 -1.89 -8.46 23.77
N ALA A 274 -2.55 -8.29 24.90
CA ALA A 274 -3.85 -7.63 24.94
C ALA A 274 -4.06 -6.80 26.21
N ASP A 275 -4.80 -5.72 26.02
CA ASP A 275 -5.49 -5.02 27.07
C ASP A 275 -7.02 -5.23 26.96
N ASN A 276 -7.83 -4.24 27.32
CA ASN A 276 -9.30 -4.33 27.22
C ASN A 276 -9.82 -4.04 25.81
N GLN A 277 -9.05 -3.41 24.94
CA GLN A 277 -9.48 -2.89 23.65
C GLN A 277 -8.61 -3.36 22.48
N ASP A 278 -7.29 -3.39 22.67
CA ASP A 278 -6.32 -3.66 21.63
C ASP A 278 -5.69 -5.05 21.76
N TYR A 279 -5.42 -5.62 20.59
CA TYR A 279 -4.72 -6.91 20.45
C TYR A 279 -3.51 -6.73 19.56
N TRP A 280 -2.36 -7.14 20.07
CA TRP A 280 -1.10 -7.11 19.33
C TRP A 280 -0.51 -8.50 19.24
N ALA A 281 0.24 -8.76 18.21
CA ALA A 281 0.93 -10.01 17.96
C ALA A 281 2.40 -9.76 17.69
N LYS A 282 3.26 -10.57 18.25
CA LYS A 282 4.64 -10.74 17.82
C LYS A 282 4.76 -12.11 17.16
N LEU A 283 5.26 -12.14 15.94
CA LEU A 283 5.47 -13.36 15.18
C LEU A 283 6.97 -13.59 15.00
N THR A 284 7.42 -14.82 15.22
CA THR A 284 8.79 -15.25 14.92
C THR A 284 8.76 -16.60 14.24
N LEU A 285 9.73 -16.82 13.35
CA LEU A 285 9.88 -18.08 12.62
C LEU A 285 10.98 -18.93 13.26
N SER A 286 10.74 -20.22 13.39
CA SER A 286 11.75 -21.21 13.78
C SER A 286 11.51 -22.52 13.04
N ALA A 287 12.43 -23.48 13.19
CA ALA A 287 12.33 -24.78 12.55
C ALA A 287 12.33 -25.92 13.56
N THR A 288 11.72 -27.03 13.18
CA THR A 288 11.92 -28.31 13.87
C THR A 288 13.38 -28.78 13.72
N PRO A 289 13.85 -29.80 14.48
CA PRO A 289 15.21 -30.31 14.33
C PRO A 289 15.57 -30.86 12.95
N LEU A 290 14.57 -31.24 12.15
CA LEU A 290 14.73 -31.81 10.80
C LEU A 290 13.81 -31.10 9.80
N PRO A 291 14.06 -29.81 9.48
CA PRO A 291 13.27 -29.08 8.52
C PRO A 291 13.71 -29.41 7.09
N THR A 292 12.86 -29.08 6.11
CA THR A 292 13.29 -29.11 4.70
C THR A 292 14.28 -27.97 4.39
N THR A 293 14.98 -28.10 3.27
CA THR A 293 15.88 -27.02 2.79
C THR A 293 15.06 -25.76 2.50
N GLU A 294 13.92 -25.93 1.85
CA GLU A 294 12.99 -24.84 1.52
C GLU A 294 12.53 -24.07 2.77
N THR A 295 12.26 -24.79 3.87
CA THR A 295 11.90 -24.18 5.16
C THR A 295 13.03 -23.31 5.72
N ASN A 296 14.28 -23.82 5.69
CA ASN A 296 15.42 -23.03 6.13
C ASN A 296 15.64 -21.79 5.28
N ASP A 297 15.49 -21.91 3.96
CA ASP A 297 15.59 -20.79 3.02
C ASP A 297 14.48 -19.78 3.24
N TYR A 298 13.24 -20.24 3.47
CA TYR A 298 12.11 -19.36 3.79
C TYR A 298 12.36 -18.57 5.08
N ILE A 299 12.80 -19.22 6.16
CA ILE A 299 13.10 -18.55 7.43
C ILE A 299 14.18 -17.47 7.20
N ARG A 300 15.28 -17.83 6.56
CA ARG A 300 16.40 -16.90 6.30
C ARG A 300 15.98 -15.68 5.49
N ASN A 301 15.10 -15.89 4.49
CA ASN A 301 14.67 -14.85 3.56
C ASN A 301 13.46 -14.05 4.06
N SER A 302 12.77 -14.48 5.13
CA SER A 302 11.53 -13.86 5.59
C SER A 302 11.56 -13.39 7.05
N ALA A 303 12.54 -13.82 7.86
CA ALA A 303 12.60 -13.49 9.28
C ALA A 303 12.61 -11.97 9.53
N PHE A 304 13.25 -11.20 8.64
CA PHE A 304 13.32 -9.73 8.75
C PHE A 304 11.94 -9.05 8.72
N LEU A 305 10.93 -9.69 8.16
CA LEU A 305 9.55 -9.19 8.16
C LEU A 305 8.89 -9.28 9.54
N TYR A 306 9.43 -10.09 10.44
CA TYR A 306 8.81 -10.39 11.72
C TYR A 306 9.68 -9.96 12.90
N ASP A 307 10.98 -10.13 12.78
CA ASP A 307 11.91 -9.86 13.87
C ASP A 307 11.98 -8.38 14.21
N GLY A 308 11.70 -8.07 15.48
CA GLY A 308 11.68 -6.69 15.95
C GLY A 308 10.38 -5.94 15.72
N TRP A 309 9.29 -6.61 15.32
CA TRP A 309 8.01 -5.99 15.00
C TRP A 309 6.84 -6.53 15.84
N PHE A 310 5.91 -5.65 16.13
CA PHE A 310 4.62 -5.95 16.72
C PHE A 310 3.50 -5.53 15.77
N PHE A 311 2.49 -6.37 15.64
CA PHE A 311 1.42 -6.23 14.66
C PHE A 311 0.08 -6.08 15.37
N LYS A 312 -0.64 -5.00 15.11
CA LYS A 312 -1.98 -4.80 15.64
C LYS A 312 -2.96 -5.69 14.88
N LEU A 313 -3.66 -6.54 15.59
CA LEU A 313 -4.71 -7.38 15.03
C LEU A 313 -6.05 -6.65 15.10
N SER A 314 -6.98 -7.01 14.21
CA SER A 314 -8.36 -6.58 14.38
C SER A 314 -8.95 -7.08 15.71
N ALA A 315 -9.88 -6.34 16.26
CA ALA A 315 -10.52 -6.72 17.53
C ALA A 315 -11.20 -8.10 17.45
N GLU A 316 -11.73 -8.47 16.29
CA GLU A 316 -12.36 -9.77 16.07
C GLU A 316 -11.33 -10.90 16.08
N THR A 317 -10.27 -10.76 15.29
CA THR A 317 -9.17 -11.75 15.20
C THR A 317 -8.48 -11.90 16.55
N GLY A 318 -8.12 -10.80 17.18
CA GLY A 318 -7.45 -10.81 18.47
C GLY A 318 -8.29 -11.48 19.56
N ARG A 319 -9.58 -11.15 19.66
CA ARG A 319 -10.51 -11.79 20.60
C ARG A 319 -10.63 -13.28 20.33
N THR A 320 -10.79 -13.68 19.07
CA THR A 320 -10.94 -15.09 18.68
C THR A 320 -9.70 -15.89 19.09
N LEU A 321 -8.51 -15.41 18.74
CA LEU A 321 -7.25 -16.08 19.10
C LEU A 321 -7.04 -16.13 20.62
N PHE A 322 -7.39 -15.06 21.35
CA PHE A 322 -7.27 -15.03 22.82
C PHE A 322 -8.23 -15.97 23.56
N GLN A 323 -9.40 -16.21 23.02
CA GLN A 323 -10.44 -17.05 23.65
C GLN A 323 -10.37 -18.51 23.20
N TYR A 324 -9.62 -18.80 22.13
CA TYR A 324 -9.56 -20.14 21.57
C TYR A 324 -8.91 -21.13 22.56
N LYS A 325 -9.49 -22.34 22.67
CA LYS A 325 -8.97 -23.44 23.51
C LYS A 325 -8.94 -24.73 22.66
N LEU A 326 -7.92 -25.55 22.89
CA LEU A 326 -7.76 -26.87 22.26
C LEU A 326 -8.74 -27.91 22.79
#